data_2d69ae777844e9ec7cda4ea2c09e89d9
#
_entry.id   2d69ae777844e9ec7cda4ea2c09e89d9
#
_cell.length_a   1.000
_cell.length_b   1.000
_cell.length_c   1.000
_cell.angle_alpha   90.00
_cell.angle_beta   90.00
_cell.angle_gamma   90.00
#
_symmetry.space_group_name_H-M   'P 1'
#
loop_
_entity.id
_entity.type
_entity.pdbx_description
1 polymer ?
#
loop_
_entity_poly.entity_id
_entity_poly.type
_entity_poly.pdbx_seq_one_letter_code
_entity_poly.pdbx_strand_id
1 'polypeptide(L)'
;QAIKHCSGDWIFSLDSDERCTEEVRDEILALIENAPLDIYRVPRKNYFMGRWIKHSGWYPNFRQPQLFRNGKMSYDLNPVHEGFLSHSDKKIGVISNIIWQFPFKNTEEVIHKANRYSTLGVEKLQDKGETGGVFRAFLHGFWAFIKHYIFKLGFLDGGPGFVIAFGNFEGTFYRYIKLTEAQANWKVPSVKPIHKPKQ
;
A
#
# COMPACT_ATOMS: atom_id res chain seq x y z
N GLN A 1 15.40 -9.82 -1.48
CA GLN A 1 16.85 -10.18 -1.52
C GLN A 1 17.49 -10.21 -0.12
N ALA A 2 17.12 -9.32 0.82
CA ALA A 2 17.68 -9.25 2.16
C ALA A 2 17.61 -10.57 2.94
N ILE A 3 16.51 -11.31 2.83
CA ILE A 3 16.32 -12.61 3.53
C ILE A 3 17.44 -13.62 3.21
N LYS A 4 17.97 -13.61 1.99
CA LYS A 4 19.05 -14.53 1.57
C LYS A 4 20.36 -14.32 2.34
N HIS A 5 20.51 -13.18 2.99
CA HIS A 5 21.69 -12.83 3.79
C HIS A 5 21.47 -13.02 5.29
N CYS A 6 20.29 -13.49 5.69
CA CYS A 6 19.98 -13.75 7.10
C CYS A 6 20.50 -15.15 7.49
N SER A 7 21.32 -15.21 8.55
CA SER A 7 21.89 -16.44 9.09
C SER A 7 21.25 -16.92 10.38
N GLY A 8 20.36 -16.13 10.99
CA GLY A 8 19.66 -16.50 12.23
C GLY A 8 18.55 -17.52 11.98
N ASP A 9 18.14 -18.22 13.04
CA ASP A 9 17.02 -19.18 13.02
C ASP A 9 15.67 -18.51 12.78
N TRP A 10 15.53 -17.26 13.22
CA TRP A 10 14.36 -16.44 13.05
C TRP A 10 14.67 -15.14 12.30
N ILE A 11 13.75 -14.72 11.47
CA ILE A 11 13.82 -13.49 10.71
C ILE A 11 12.63 -12.60 11.11
N PHE A 12 12.94 -11.38 11.55
CA PHE A 12 11.96 -10.33 11.75
C PHE A 12 12.14 -9.25 10.69
N SER A 13 11.23 -9.19 9.74
CA SER A 13 11.26 -8.24 8.62
C SER A 13 10.53 -6.96 8.99
N LEU A 14 11.23 -5.83 8.97
CA LEU A 14 10.67 -4.49 9.20
C LEU A 14 10.93 -3.61 7.97
N ASP A 15 9.90 -2.87 7.58
CA ASP A 15 10.03 -1.84 6.55
C ASP A 15 10.70 -0.58 7.12
N SER A 16 11.30 0.24 6.26
CA SER A 16 12.03 1.45 6.68
C SER A 16 11.14 2.50 7.37
N ASP A 17 9.83 2.44 7.16
CA ASP A 17 8.81 3.28 7.78
C ASP A 17 8.17 2.66 9.02
N GLU A 18 8.65 1.50 9.46
CA GLU A 18 8.18 0.79 10.66
C GLU A 18 9.13 0.97 11.85
N ARG A 19 8.57 0.86 13.06
CA ARG A 19 9.31 0.90 14.33
C ARG A 19 8.84 -0.23 15.22
N CYS A 20 9.81 -1.06 15.66
CA CYS A 20 9.62 -2.05 16.70
C CYS A 20 9.54 -1.34 18.06
N THR A 21 8.48 -1.63 18.82
CA THR A 21 8.39 -1.16 20.21
C THR A 21 9.09 -2.14 21.16
N GLU A 22 9.35 -1.70 22.40
CA GLU A 22 9.97 -2.57 23.41
C GLU A 22 9.10 -3.79 23.72
N GLU A 23 7.79 -3.58 23.79
CA GLU A 23 6.82 -4.64 24.05
C GLU A 23 6.81 -5.70 22.93
N VAL A 24 6.93 -5.28 21.67
CA VAL A 24 7.04 -6.21 20.53
C VAL A 24 8.36 -6.97 20.59
N ARG A 25 9.47 -6.29 20.87
CA ARG A 25 10.78 -6.92 21.03
C ARG A 25 10.72 -8.02 22.10
N ASP A 26 10.21 -7.68 23.27
CA ASP A 26 10.20 -8.60 24.41
C ASP A 26 9.27 -9.79 24.17
N GLU A 27 8.09 -9.56 23.55
CA GLU A 27 7.20 -10.64 23.13
C GLU A 27 7.86 -11.56 22.10
N ILE A 28 8.57 -11.00 21.09
CA ILE A 28 9.28 -11.80 20.09
C ILE A 28 10.38 -12.64 20.76
N LEU A 29 11.20 -12.06 21.63
CA LEU A 29 12.29 -12.77 22.30
C LEU A 29 11.76 -13.93 23.14
N ALA A 30 10.70 -13.71 23.93
CA ALA A 30 10.05 -14.77 24.70
C ALA A 30 9.40 -15.84 23.80
N LEU A 31 8.78 -15.42 22.69
CA LEU A 31 8.10 -16.32 21.78
C LEU A 31 9.07 -17.27 21.07
N ILE A 32 10.21 -16.78 20.57
CA ILE A 32 11.14 -17.57 19.76
C ILE A 32 11.84 -18.68 20.54
N GLU A 33 11.91 -18.60 21.86
CA GLU A 33 12.47 -19.65 22.73
C GLU A 33 11.72 -20.98 22.60
N ASN A 34 10.37 -20.93 22.56
CA ASN A 34 9.49 -22.10 22.51
C ASN A 34 8.31 -21.90 21.55
N ALA A 35 8.54 -21.30 20.38
CA ALA A 35 7.50 -20.96 19.44
C ALA A 35 6.74 -22.19 18.91
N PRO A 36 5.41 -22.29 19.09
CA PRO A 36 4.59 -23.40 18.59
C PRO A 36 4.36 -23.34 17.08
N LEU A 37 4.53 -22.18 16.48
CA LEU A 37 4.30 -21.93 15.05
C LEU A 37 5.58 -21.40 14.40
N ASP A 38 5.63 -21.42 13.07
CA ASP A 38 6.83 -21.05 12.32
C ASP A 38 6.71 -19.65 11.69
N ILE A 39 5.50 -19.09 11.61
CA ILE A 39 5.19 -17.82 10.92
C ILE A 39 4.20 -17.04 11.74
N TYR A 40 4.45 -15.74 11.92
CA TYR A 40 3.58 -14.84 12.67
C TYR A 40 3.38 -13.52 11.93
N ARG A 41 2.17 -12.99 12.02
CA ARG A 41 1.82 -11.63 11.63
C ARG A 41 1.97 -10.71 12.82
N VAL A 42 2.42 -9.49 12.56
CA VAL A 42 2.54 -8.42 13.56
C VAL A 42 1.52 -7.34 13.21
N PRO A 43 0.62 -6.97 14.13
CA PRO A 43 -0.34 -5.89 13.88
C PRO A 43 0.39 -4.54 13.79
N ARG A 44 -0.15 -3.63 12.99
CA ARG A 44 0.43 -2.31 12.75
C ARG A 44 -0.48 -1.20 13.22
N LYS A 45 0.12 -0.20 13.84
CA LYS A 45 -0.48 1.07 14.22
C LYS A 45 0.03 2.15 13.26
N ASN A 46 -0.80 2.51 12.28
CA ASN A 46 -0.43 3.49 11.27
C ASN A 46 -0.63 4.91 11.80
N TYR A 47 0.42 5.72 11.79
CA TYR A 47 0.37 7.15 12.14
C TYR A 47 0.37 8.00 10.87
N PHE A 48 -0.55 8.94 10.80
CA PHE A 48 -0.63 9.90 9.70
C PHE A 48 -1.09 11.27 10.22
N MET A 49 -0.42 12.34 9.80
CA MET A 49 -0.68 13.71 10.26
C MET A 49 -0.74 13.81 11.80
N GLY A 50 0.23 13.19 12.49
CA GLY A 50 0.35 13.21 13.95
C GLY A 50 -0.68 12.37 14.71
N ARG A 51 -1.52 11.59 14.03
CA ARG A 51 -2.60 10.80 14.64
C ARG A 51 -2.50 9.32 14.28
N TRP A 52 -2.83 8.45 15.23
CA TRP A 52 -3.09 7.05 14.95
C TRP A 52 -4.41 6.88 14.17
N ILE A 53 -4.33 6.30 13.00
CA ILE A 53 -5.48 6.01 12.14
C ILE A 53 -6.07 4.66 12.55
N LYS A 54 -7.23 4.68 13.17
CA LYS A 54 -7.94 3.48 13.65
C LYS A 54 -8.93 2.93 12.62
N HIS A 55 -9.39 3.77 11.73
CA HIS A 55 -10.42 3.49 10.74
C HIS A 55 -9.86 3.65 9.32
N SER A 56 -10.67 4.12 8.38
CA SER A 56 -10.25 4.33 6.98
C SER A 56 -9.76 3.07 6.28
N GLY A 57 -9.87 1.89 6.92
CA GLY A 57 -9.37 0.61 6.44
C GLY A 57 -7.87 0.40 6.67
N TRP A 58 -7.26 1.15 7.58
CA TRP A 58 -5.85 1.06 7.90
C TRP A 58 -5.55 0.19 9.13
N TYR A 59 -6.52 -0.14 9.94
CA TYR A 59 -6.36 -0.98 11.12
C TYR A 59 -7.45 -2.05 11.20
N PRO A 60 -7.16 -3.26 11.66
CA PRO A 60 -5.82 -3.86 11.76
C PRO A 60 -5.23 -4.13 10.37
N ASN A 61 -3.92 -3.87 10.23
CA ASN A 61 -3.22 -4.11 8.95
C ASN A 61 -2.36 -5.38 9.04
N PHE A 62 -2.89 -6.50 8.61
CA PHE A 62 -2.22 -7.80 8.59
C PHE A 62 -1.83 -8.22 7.16
N ARG A 63 -1.18 -7.37 6.40
CA ARG A 63 -0.89 -7.67 4.99
C ARG A 63 -0.04 -8.92 4.82
N GLN A 64 1.14 -8.93 5.46
CA GLN A 64 2.10 -10.01 5.33
C GLN A 64 2.65 -10.41 6.70
N PRO A 65 3.05 -11.69 6.89
CA PRO A 65 3.80 -12.08 8.07
C PRO A 65 5.17 -11.38 8.08
N GLN A 66 5.62 -11.04 9.27
CA GLN A 66 6.89 -10.34 9.47
C GLN A 66 7.88 -11.09 10.35
N LEU A 67 7.41 -12.00 11.20
CA LEU A 67 8.26 -12.87 12.00
C LEU A 67 8.10 -14.32 11.52
N PHE A 68 9.21 -14.96 11.14
CA PHE A 68 9.16 -16.33 10.64
C PHE A 68 10.50 -17.06 10.84
N ARG A 69 10.43 -18.39 10.99
CA ARG A 69 11.64 -19.23 10.96
C ARG A 69 12.30 -19.17 9.61
N ASN A 70 13.61 -19.11 9.60
CA ASN A 70 14.40 -19.09 8.37
C ASN A 70 14.05 -20.33 7.52
N GLY A 71 13.83 -20.12 6.23
CA GLY A 71 13.40 -21.15 5.29
C GLY A 71 11.90 -21.54 5.34
N LYS A 72 11.11 -21.02 6.29
CA LYS A 72 9.67 -21.35 6.40
C LYS A 72 8.74 -20.38 5.67
N MET A 73 9.27 -19.29 5.14
CA MET A 73 8.53 -18.33 4.33
C MET A 73 9.44 -17.67 3.30
N SER A 74 8.89 -17.33 2.15
CA SER A 74 9.51 -16.44 1.16
C SER A 74 8.51 -15.42 0.66
N TYR A 75 8.99 -14.22 0.28
CA TYR A 75 8.15 -13.24 -0.39
C TYR A 75 8.03 -13.60 -1.87
N ASP A 76 6.83 -13.46 -2.40
CA ASP A 76 6.58 -13.57 -3.84
C ASP A 76 7.24 -12.38 -4.54
N LEU A 77 8.09 -12.67 -5.52
CA LEU A 77 8.77 -11.66 -6.33
C LEU A 77 7.89 -11.13 -7.47
N ASN A 78 6.65 -11.57 -7.54
CA ASN A 78 5.72 -11.10 -8.57
C ASN A 78 5.35 -9.62 -8.31
N PRO A 79 5.74 -8.68 -9.19
CA PRO A 79 5.50 -7.25 -8.99
C PRO A 79 4.01 -6.86 -8.93
N VAL A 80 3.12 -7.78 -9.33
CA VAL A 80 1.68 -7.55 -9.39
C VAL A 80 0.96 -7.93 -8.09
N HIS A 81 1.52 -8.86 -7.31
CA HIS A 81 0.98 -9.31 -6.04
C HIS A 81 2.10 -9.39 -5.01
N GLU A 82 2.14 -8.40 -4.11
CA GLU A 82 2.94 -8.50 -2.90
C GLU A 82 2.36 -9.63 -2.03
N GLY A 83 2.74 -10.85 -2.35
CA GLY A 83 2.34 -12.07 -1.69
C GLY A 83 3.49 -12.66 -0.89
N PHE A 84 3.21 -13.75 -0.21
CA PHE A 84 4.20 -14.60 0.41
C PHE A 84 3.84 -16.07 0.17
N LEU A 85 4.87 -16.91 0.15
CA LEU A 85 4.73 -18.35 0.07
C LEU A 85 5.06 -18.94 1.43
N SER A 86 4.11 -19.65 2.03
CA SER A 86 4.34 -20.42 3.26
C SER A 86 4.96 -21.77 2.89
N HIS A 87 6.07 -22.10 3.54
CA HIS A 87 6.71 -23.41 3.48
C HIS A 87 6.52 -24.18 4.79
N SER A 88 5.54 -23.78 5.60
CA SER A 88 5.14 -24.44 6.84
C SER A 88 3.77 -25.05 6.69
N ASP A 89 3.57 -26.24 7.26
CA ASP A 89 2.26 -26.91 7.33
C ASP A 89 1.40 -26.38 8.49
N LYS A 90 1.99 -25.52 9.35
CA LYS A 90 1.31 -24.92 10.47
C LYS A 90 0.54 -23.67 10.07
N LYS A 91 -0.50 -23.36 10.84
CA LYS A 91 -1.22 -22.07 10.70
C LYS A 91 -0.31 -20.88 11.00
N ILE A 92 -0.66 -19.73 10.48
CA ILE A 92 0.03 -18.47 10.76
C ILE A 92 -0.49 -17.90 12.08
N GLY A 93 0.42 -17.60 13.00
CA GLY A 93 0.13 -16.96 14.27
C GLY A 93 -0.01 -15.44 14.14
N VAL A 94 -0.37 -14.80 15.25
CA VAL A 94 -0.41 -13.35 15.38
C VAL A 94 0.26 -12.98 16.69
N ILE A 95 1.13 -11.98 16.67
CA ILE A 95 1.72 -11.36 17.86
C ILE A 95 0.69 -10.41 18.47
N SER A 96 0.68 -10.30 19.79
CA SER A 96 -0.29 -9.47 20.54
C SER A 96 0.08 -7.99 20.49
N ASN A 97 1.37 -7.69 20.62
CA ASN A 97 1.88 -6.32 20.61
C ASN A 97 2.01 -5.75 19.20
N ILE A 98 2.04 -4.43 19.10
CA ILE A 98 1.79 -3.68 17.86
C ILE A 98 3.03 -2.86 17.47
N ILE A 99 3.54 -3.04 16.25
CA ILE A 99 4.55 -2.15 15.68
C ILE A 99 3.91 -0.82 15.21
N TRP A 100 4.71 0.23 15.19
CA TRP A 100 4.28 1.52 14.66
C TRP A 100 4.76 1.68 13.23
N GLN A 101 3.88 2.20 12.37
CA GLN A 101 4.18 2.49 10.98
C GLN A 101 3.89 3.96 10.67
N PHE A 102 4.80 4.61 9.93
CA PHE A 102 4.72 6.00 9.48
C PHE A 102 4.74 6.02 7.94
N PRO A 103 3.63 5.67 7.28
CA PRO A 103 3.59 5.38 5.84
C PRO A 103 3.86 6.60 4.95
N PHE A 104 3.77 7.81 5.53
CA PHE A 104 4.02 9.08 4.84
C PHE A 104 4.70 10.07 5.77
N LYS A 105 5.76 10.71 5.30
CA LYS A 105 6.44 11.80 6.02
C LYS A 105 5.68 13.12 5.91
N ASN A 106 5.04 13.35 4.75
CA ASN A 106 4.33 14.58 4.44
C ASN A 106 3.26 14.33 3.36
N THR A 107 2.49 15.37 3.03
CA THR A 107 1.43 15.30 2.00
C THR A 107 2.00 15.09 0.59
N GLU A 108 3.20 15.58 0.30
CA GLU A 108 3.87 15.37 -0.98
C GLU A 108 4.05 13.89 -1.28
N GLU A 109 4.50 13.09 -0.30
CA GLU A 109 4.61 11.64 -0.47
C GLU A 109 3.26 10.96 -0.72
N VAL A 110 2.16 11.47 -0.15
CA VAL A 110 0.79 10.98 -0.44
C VAL A 110 0.47 11.16 -1.92
N ILE A 111 0.72 12.36 -2.45
CA ILE A 111 0.45 12.70 -3.86
C ILE A 111 1.34 11.87 -4.80
N HIS A 112 2.63 11.77 -4.51
CA HIS A 112 3.56 10.95 -5.30
C HIS A 112 3.15 9.48 -5.31
N LYS A 113 2.78 8.93 -4.17
CA LYS A 113 2.27 7.55 -4.08
C LYS A 113 0.98 7.37 -4.88
N ALA A 114 0.01 8.29 -4.74
CA ALA A 114 -1.24 8.24 -5.49
C ALA A 114 -0.99 8.27 -7.01
N ASN A 115 -0.08 9.15 -7.48
CA ASN A 115 0.31 9.23 -8.88
C ASN A 115 0.95 7.91 -9.37
N ARG A 116 1.94 7.38 -8.62
CA ARG A 116 2.61 6.12 -8.97
C ARG A 116 1.64 4.93 -9.03
N TYR A 117 0.82 4.76 -7.98
CA TYR A 117 -0.12 3.63 -7.92
C TYR A 117 -1.27 3.75 -8.91
N SER A 118 -1.69 4.97 -9.28
CA SER A 118 -2.66 5.15 -10.35
C SER A 118 -2.09 4.70 -11.70
N THR A 119 -0.80 4.96 -11.97
CA THR A 119 -0.13 4.48 -13.19
C THR A 119 -0.02 2.95 -13.23
N LEU A 120 0.51 2.33 -12.16
CA LEU A 120 0.61 0.87 -12.05
C LEU A 120 -0.76 0.15 -12.12
N GLY A 121 -1.82 0.84 -11.75
CA GLY A 121 -3.17 0.30 -11.80
C GLY A 121 -3.80 0.31 -13.19
N VAL A 122 -3.23 1.02 -14.17
CA VAL A 122 -3.76 1.07 -15.55
C VAL A 122 -3.65 -0.28 -16.23
N GLU A 123 -2.48 -0.92 -16.15
CA GLU A 123 -2.25 -2.24 -16.73
C GLU A 123 -3.30 -3.26 -16.26
N LYS A 124 -3.55 -3.29 -14.95
CA LYS A 124 -4.58 -4.18 -14.37
C LYS A 124 -5.99 -3.91 -14.89
N LEU A 125 -6.32 -2.67 -15.22
CA LEU A 125 -7.62 -2.33 -15.81
C LEU A 125 -7.67 -2.73 -17.29
N GLN A 126 -6.57 -2.56 -18.01
CA GLN A 126 -6.44 -3.00 -19.41
C GLN A 126 -6.58 -4.53 -19.52
N ASP A 127 -5.90 -5.30 -18.66
CA ASP A 127 -5.99 -6.76 -18.60
C ASP A 127 -7.43 -7.26 -18.33
N LYS A 128 -8.23 -6.45 -17.62
CA LYS A 128 -9.65 -6.73 -17.35
C LYS A 128 -10.57 -6.25 -18.47
N GLY A 129 -10.05 -5.66 -19.54
CA GLY A 129 -10.87 -5.11 -20.63
C GLY A 129 -11.68 -3.88 -20.22
N GLU A 130 -11.29 -3.17 -19.14
CA GLU A 130 -11.98 -1.97 -18.69
C GLU A 130 -11.77 -0.82 -19.65
N THR A 131 -12.77 0.07 -19.72
CA THR A 131 -12.70 1.28 -20.55
C THR A 131 -12.53 2.52 -19.70
N GLY A 132 -11.73 3.47 -20.18
CA GLY A 132 -11.58 4.79 -19.58
C GLY A 132 -12.83 5.68 -19.74
N GLY A 133 -12.69 6.94 -19.36
CA GLY A 133 -13.73 7.97 -19.51
C GLY A 133 -13.83 8.84 -18.27
N VAL A 134 -13.99 10.15 -18.45
CA VAL A 134 -14.02 11.14 -17.35
C VAL A 134 -15.16 10.87 -16.37
N PHE A 135 -16.35 10.60 -16.89
CA PHE A 135 -17.52 10.31 -16.04
C PHE A 135 -17.32 9.01 -15.24
N ARG A 136 -16.77 7.97 -15.87
CA ARG A 136 -16.44 6.71 -15.22
C ARG A 136 -15.35 6.92 -14.14
N ALA A 137 -14.32 7.70 -14.44
CA ALA A 137 -13.28 8.08 -13.49
C ALA A 137 -13.88 8.76 -12.24
N PHE A 138 -14.80 9.71 -12.45
CA PHE A 138 -15.47 10.40 -11.35
C PHE A 138 -16.31 9.43 -10.50
N LEU A 139 -17.13 8.58 -11.11
CA LEU A 139 -17.97 7.64 -10.36
C LEU A 139 -17.14 6.64 -9.53
N HIS A 140 -16.10 6.06 -10.12
CA HIS A 140 -15.21 5.13 -9.39
C HIS A 140 -14.41 5.83 -8.29
N GLY A 141 -13.92 7.04 -8.55
CA GLY A 141 -13.27 7.88 -7.54
C GLY A 141 -14.20 8.22 -6.38
N PHE A 142 -15.41 8.68 -6.70
CA PHE A 142 -16.41 9.01 -5.69
C PHE A 142 -16.82 7.81 -4.85
N TRP A 143 -16.99 6.64 -5.50
CA TRP A 143 -17.23 5.40 -4.76
C TRP A 143 -16.06 5.05 -3.83
N ALA A 144 -14.81 5.23 -4.28
CA ALA A 144 -13.63 5.01 -3.44
C ALA A 144 -13.63 5.94 -2.22
N PHE A 145 -14.00 7.21 -2.39
CA PHE A 145 -14.17 8.15 -1.28
C PHE A 145 -15.22 7.67 -0.28
N ILE A 146 -16.43 7.40 -0.74
CA ILE A 146 -17.54 6.93 0.11
C ILE A 146 -17.16 5.66 0.85
N LYS A 147 -16.52 4.71 0.16
CA LYS A 147 -16.05 3.47 0.77
C LYS A 147 -15.11 3.71 1.94
N HIS A 148 -14.12 4.61 1.81
CA HIS A 148 -13.14 4.84 2.87
C HIS A 148 -13.64 5.81 3.94
N TYR A 149 -14.39 6.83 3.56
CA TYR A 149 -14.87 7.83 4.51
C TYR A 149 -16.07 7.37 5.31
N ILE A 150 -17.06 6.75 4.64
CA ILE A 150 -18.31 6.31 5.27
C ILE A 150 -18.21 4.85 5.72
N PHE A 151 -18.06 3.90 4.79
CA PHE A 151 -18.15 2.47 5.14
C PHE A 151 -16.98 1.97 5.98
N LYS A 152 -15.78 2.55 5.83
CA LYS A 152 -14.63 2.26 6.69
C LYS A 152 -14.47 3.27 7.84
N LEU A 153 -15.53 4.03 8.12
CA LEU A 153 -15.61 4.96 9.25
C LEU A 153 -14.48 6.00 9.28
N GLY A 154 -13.95 6.39 8.11
CA GLY A 154 -12.84 7.35 8.02
C GLY A 154 -13.16 8.71 8.66
N PHE A 155 -14.43 9.11 8.72
CA PHE A 155 -14.87 10.33 9.40
C PHE A 155 -14.53 10.32 10.90
N LEU A 156 -14.38 9.15 11.54
CA LEU A 156 -13.97 9.03 12.95
C LEU A 156 -12.48 9.32 13.15
N ASP A 157 -11.67 9.22 12.09
CA ASP A 157 -10.26 9.62 12.11
C ASP A 157 -10.09 11.15 11.91
N GLY A 158 -11.18 11.91 11.74
CA GLY A 158 -11.17 13.37 11.59
C GLY A 158 -10.53 13.84 10.28
N GLY A 159 -9.78 14.94 10.33
CA GLY A 159 -9.09 15.49 9.14
C GLY A 159 -8.20 14.50 8.41
N PRO A 160 -7.31 13.77 9.09
CA PRO A 160 -6.52 12.71 8.45
C PRO A 160 -7.36 11.65 7.72
N GLY A 161 -8.49 11.23 8.30
CA GLY A 161 -9.42 10.28 7.64
C GLY A 161 -10.04 10.84 6.37
N PHE A 162 -10.37 12.15 6.36
CA PHE A 162 -10.82 12.83 5.15
C PHE A 162 -9.74 12.84 4.07
N VAL A 163 -8.48 13.21 4.42
CA VAL A 163 -7.36 13.25 3.48
C VAL A 163 -7.09 11.86 2.90
N ILE A 164 -7.17 10.79 3.71
CA ILE A 164 -7.03 9.40 3.24
C ILE A 164 -8.14 9.05 2.25
N ALA A 165 -9.39 9.38 2.55
CA ALA A 165 -10.52 9.10 1.66
C ALA A 165 -10.42 9.88 0.35
N PHE A 166 -10.00 11.15 0.42
CA PHE A 166 -9.77 11.99 -0.74
C PHE A 166 -8.60 11.49 -1.60
N GLY A 167 -7.49 11.08 -1.00
CA GLY A 167 -6.38 10.45 -1.73
C GLY A 167 -6.80 9.15 -2.44
N ASN A 168 -7.73 8.37 -1.88
CA ASN A 168 -8.32 7.21 -2.56
C ASN A 168 -9.21 7.61 -3.73
N PHE A 169 -9.97 8.73 -3.60
CA PHE A 169 -10.68 9.33 -4.73
C PHE A 169 -9.71 9.69 -5.85
N GLU A 170 -8.70 10.52 -5.56
CA GLU A 170 -7.72 10.98 -6.55
C GLU A 170 -7.00 9.83 -7.25
N GLY A 171 -6.46 8.89 -6.49
CA GLY A 171 -5.74 7.74 -7.04
C GLY A 171 -6.61 6.88 -7.96
N THR A 172 -7.91 6.73 -7.63
CA THR A 172 -8.87 6.00 -8.46
C THR A 172 -9.28 6.82 -9.68
N PHE A 173 -9.57 8.10 -9.51
CA PHE A 173 -9.92 9.01 -10.57
C PHE A 173 -8.81 9.07 -11.64
N TYR A 174 -7.57 9.36 -11.22
CA TYR A 174 -6.45 9.43 -12.16
C TYR A 174 -6.11 8.10 -12.82
N ARG A 175 -6.37 6.97 -12.17
CA ARG A 175 -6.21 5.65 -12.80
C ARG A 175 -7.10 5.51 -14.03
N TYR A 176 -8.38 5.89 -13.95
CA TYR A 176 -9.31 5.85 -15.08
C TYR A 176 -9.02 6.94 -16.12
N ILE A 177 -8.54 8.12 -15.71
CA ILE A 177 -8.08 9.15 -16.67
C ILE A 177 -6.86 8.66 -17.45
N LYS A 178 -5.86 8.09 -16.78
CA LYS A 178 -4.68 7.51 -17.44
C LYS A 178 -5.05 6.33 -18.35
N LEU A 179 -6.06 5.54 -17.97
CA LEU A 179 -6.62 4.52 -18.85
C LEU A 179 -7.24 5.15 -20.11
N THR A 180 -7.96 6.28 -19.95
CA THR A 180 -8.50 7.04 -21.08
C THR A 180 -7.37 7.53 -22.00
N GLU A 181 -6.31 8.07 -21.45
CA GLU A 181 -5.12 8.49 -22.21
C GLU A 181 -4.49 7.33 -22.98
N ALA A 182 -4.32 6.18 -22.33
CA ALA A 182 -3.73 4.99 -22.93
C ALA A 182 -4.59 4.40 -24.05
N GLN A 183 -5.91 4.57 -24.02
CA GLN A 183 -6.86 4.09 -25.02
C GLN A 183 -7.16 5.12 -26.10
N ALA A 184 -6.85 6.40 -25.86
CA ALA A 184 -7.13 7.48 -26.78
C ALA A 184 -6.03 7.60 -27.86
N ASN A 185 -6.45 7.78 -29.08
CA ASN A 185 -5.55 8.12 -30.19
C ASN A 185 -5.56 9.63 -30.42
N TRP A 186 -5.07 10.40 -29.42
CA TRP A 186 -5.06 11.86 -29.50
C TRP A 186 -4.00 12.34 -30.46
N LYS A 187 -4.43 13.07 -31.48
CA LYS A 187 -3.54 13.76 -32.39
C LYS A 187 -3.14 15.11 -31.78
N VAL A 188 -1.87 15.31 -31.53
CA VAL A 188 -1.34 16.62 -31.14
C VAL A 188 -1.43 17.54 -32.36
N PRO A 189 -2.08 18.70 -32.28
CA PRO A 189 -2.11 19.66 -33.38
C PRO A 189 -0.67 20.07 -33.77
N SER A 190 -0.33 19.99 -35.05
CA SER A 190 0.97 20.48 -35.54
C SER A 190 0.94 22.00 -35.59
N VAL A 191 1.78 22.66 -34.80
CA VAL A 191 2.00 24.10 -34.89
C VAL A 191 3.05 24.35 -35.96
N LYS A 192 2.75 25.14 -37.01
CA LYS A 192 3.75 25.58 -37.98
C LYS A 192 4.82 26.39 -37.25
N PRO A 193 6.13 26.11 -37.48
CA PRO A 193 7.19 26.89 -36.85
C PRO A 193 7.07 28.34 -37.29
N ILE A 194 7.15 29.27 -36.35
CA ILE A 194 7.20 30.70 -36.62
C ILE A 194 8.53 30.96 -37.38
N HIS A 195 8.45 31.36 -38.65
CA HIS A 195 9.64 31.80 -39.39
C HIS A 195 10.23 33.01 -38.67
N LYS A 196 11.44 32.89 -38.13
CA LYS A 196 12.21 34.05 -37.69
C LYS A 196 12.40 34.95 -38.93
N PRO A 197 12.12 36.26 -38.84
CA PRO A 197 12.44 37.17 -39.94
C PRO A 197 13.94 37.06 -40.23
N LYS A 198 14.29 36.92 -41.53
CA LYS A 198 15.68 36.97 -41.98
C LYS A 198 16.21 38.35 -41.58
N GLN A 199 17.26 38.38 -40.77
CA GLN A 199 18.08 39.58 -40.52
C GLN A 199 18.82 39.98 -41.81
#